data_931936047ac83f5cf350713591d37d9b
#
_entry.id   931936047ac83f5cf350713591d37d9b
#
_cell.length_a   1.000
_cell.length_b   1.000
_cell.length_c   1.000
_cell.angle_alpha   90.00
_cell.angle_beta   90.00
_cell.angle_gamma   90.00
#
_symmetry.space_group_name_H-M   'P 1'
#
loop_
_entity.id
_entity.type
_entity.pdbx_description
1 polymer ?
#
loop_
_entity_poly.entity_id
_entity_poly.type
_entity_poly.pdbx_seq_one_letter_code
_entity_poly.pdbx_strand_id
1 'polypeptide(L)'
;MLFRSELGCKAGVSLNPHTPADVLRHVLDRLDLILVMTVNPGFGGQAFIPAMIDKIATLKDMVGARDITIEVDGGITTETAGAVFASGATALVAGSAIFTGDGEDGYRANIEAIRAAARG
;
A
#
# COMPACT_ATOMS: atom_id res chain seq x y z
N MET A 1 -14.36 14.78 -0.26
CA MET A 1 -13.31 14.62 -1.28
C MET A 1 -13.28 15.75 -2.30
N LEU A 2 -14.39 16.10 -2.91
CA LEU A 2 -14.45 17.29 -3.78
C LEU A 2 -13.93 18.53 -3.08
N PHE A 3 -14.37 18.72 -1.86
CA PHE A 3 -13.99 19.87 -1.05
C PHE A 3 -12.45 19.97 -0.88
N ARG A 4 -11.79 18.86 -0.63
CA ARG A 4 -10.32 18.84 -0.49
C ARG A 4 -9.63 19.23 -1.79
N SER A 5 -10.10 18.70 -2.90
CA SER A 5 -9.53 19.02 -4.21
C SER A 5 -9.73 20.49 -4.58
N GLU A 6 -10.87 21.05 -4.25
CA GLU A 6 -11.17 22.48 -4.47
C GLU A 6 -10.23 23.38 -3.67
N LEU A 7 -9.73 22.92 -2.52
CA LEU A 7 -8.78 23.65 -1.70
C LEU A 7 -7.32 23.40 -2.12
N GLY A 8 -7.08 22.67 -3.21
CA GLY A 8 -5.74 22.36 -3.70
C GLY A 8 -5.07 21.19 -3.00
N CYS A 9 -5.80 20.45 -2.17
CA CYS A 9 -5.28 19.25 -1.52
C CYS A 9 -5.53 18.02 -2.36
N LYS A 10 -4.63 17.06 -2.30
CA LYS A 10 -4.84 15.74 -2.89
C LYS A 10 -5.77 14.91 -2.00
N ALA A 11 -6.50 13.99 -2.60
CA ALA A 11 -7.46 13.15 -1.91
C ALA A 11 -7.01 11.70 -1.89
N GLY A 12 -6.99 11.10 -0.71
CA GLY A 12 -6.69 9.70 -0.53
C GLY A 12 -7.78 8.99 0.24
N VAL A 13 -7.85 7.69 0.07
CA VAL A 13 -8.80 6.84 0.79
C VAL A 13 -8.07 5.60 1.29
N SER A 14 -8.48 5.10 2.44
CA SER A 14 -7.93 3.89 3.05
C SER A 14 -8.99 2.78 3.04
N LEU A 15 -8.56 1.59 2.64
CA LEU A 15 -9.41 0.40 2.67
C LEU A 15 -8.89 -0.59 3.70
N ASN A 16 -9.73 -0.97 4.64
CA ASN A 16 -9.45 -2.06 5.56
C ASN A 16 -9.58 -3.41 4.85
N PRO A 17 -9.02 -4.50 5.41
CA PRO A 17 -9.13 -5.82 4.76
C PRO A 17 -10.56 -6.24 4.46
N HIS A 18 -11.52 -5.87 5.28
CA HIS A 18 -12.92 -6.24 5.10
C HIS A 18 -13.71 -5.32 4.16
N THR A 19 -13.10 -4.25 3.67
CA THR A 19 -13.78 -3.31 2.77
C THR A 19 -13.49 -3.68 1.31
N PRO A 20 -14.51 -4.02 0.51
CA PRO A 20 -14.28 -4.39 -0.89
C PRO A 20 -13.76 -3.23 -1.73
N ALA A 21 -12.93 -3.53 -2.72
CA ALA A 21 -12.42 -2.52 -3.66
C ALA A 21 -13.55 -1.82 -4.41
N ASP A 22 -14.65 -2.52 -4.64
CA ASP A 22 -15.79 -2.04 -5.43
C ASP A 22 -16.42 -0.76 -4.87
N VAL A 23 -16.27 -0.49 -3.57
CA VAL A 23 -16.81 0.74 -2.96
C VAL A 23 -16.23 2.01 -3.57
N LEU A 24 -15.08 1.92 -4.26
CA LEU A 24 -14.41 3.08 -4.86
C LEU A 24 -14.83 3.33 -6.31
N ARG A 25 -15.63 2.45 -6.91
CA ARG A 25 -15.94 2.48 -8.34
C ARG A 25 -16.38 3.85 -8.84
N HIS A 26 -17.20 4.54 -8.06
CA HIS A 26 -17.80 5.81 -8.49
C HIS A 26 -17.03 7.05 -8.05
N VAL A 27 -15.90 6.90 -7.36
CA VAL A 27 -15.11 8.03 -6.87
C VAL A 27 -13.68 8.06 -7.38
N LEU A 28 -13.30 7.11 -8.24
CA LEU A 28 -11.93 6.98 -8.72
C LEU A 28 -11.39 8.27 -9.36
N ASP A 29 -12.22 8.98 -10.13
CA ASP A 29 -11.77 10.18 -10.83
C ASP A 29 -11.40 11.33 -9.87
N ARG A 30 -11.71 11.18 -8.58
CA ARG A 30 -11.45 12.19 -7.55
C ARG A 30 -10.35 11.80 -6.58
N LEU A 31 -9.73 10.65 -6.81
CA LEU A 31 -8.72 10.11 -5.92
C LEU A 31 -7.32 10.28 -6.50
N ASP A 32 -6.37 10.55 -5.61
CA ASP A 32 -4.95 10.60 -5.95
C ASP A 32 -4.20 9.41 -5.34
N LEU A 33 -4.75 8.80 -4.29
CA LEU A 33 -4.09 7.71 -3.58
C LEU A 33 -5.13 6.77 -2.97
N ILE A 34 -4.85 5.47 -3.06
CA ILE A 34 -5.61 4.43 -2.38
C ILE A 34 -4.65 3.66 -1.48
N LEU A 35 -4.90 3.69 -0.19
CA LEU A 35 -4.14 2.90 0.78
C LEU A 35 -4.89 1.60 1.05
N VAL A 36 -4.21 0.49 0.84
CA VAL A 36 -4.75 -0.85 1.14
C VAL A 36 -4.07 -1.36 2.41
N MET A 37 -4.86 -1.59 3.44
CA MET A 37 -4.35 -2.24 4.66
C MET A 37 -4.24 -3.74 4.39
N THR A 38 -3.05 -4.27 4.58
CA THR A 38 -2.73 -5.67 4.32
C THR A 38 -2.61 -6.50 5.59
N VAL A 39 -2.95 -5.90 6.71
CA VAL A 39 -3.15 -6.55 8.01
C VAL A 39 -4.42 -5.97 8.63
N ASN A 40 -4.97 -6.62 9.64
CA ASN A 40 -6.07 -6.02 10.39
C ASN A 40 -5.52 -4.87 11.23
N PRO A 41 -6.06 -3.64 11.08
CA PRO A 41 -5.53 -2.49 11.82
C PRO A 41 -5.85 -2.57 13.31
N GLY A 42 -5.08 -1.85 14.10
CA GLY A 42 -5.32 -1.75 15.54
C GLY A 42 -4.08 -1.93 16.39
N PHE A 43 -3.11 -2.70 15.95
CA PHE A 43 -1.83 -2.88 16.68
C PHE A 43 -0.76 -3.38 15.71
N GLY A 44 0.50 -3.18 16.09
CA GLY A 44 1.63 -3.57 15.26
C GLY A 44 1.91 -5.06 15.25
N GLY A 45 2.76 -5.50 14.34
CA GLY A 45 3.26 -6.87 14.29
C GLY A 45 2.27 -7.92 13.81
N GLN A 46 1.17 -7.50 13.20
CA GLN A 46 0.20 -8.43 12.64
C GLN A 46 0.70 -9.06 11.34
N ALA A 47 0.23 -10.27 11.07
CA ALA A 47 0.62 -11.01 9.88
C ALA A 47 -0.02 -10.43 8.62
N PHE A 48 0.74 -10.39 7.54
CA PHE A 48 0.25 -10.03 6.22
C PHE A 48 -0.89 -10.96 5.78
N ILE A 49 -1.94 -10.38 5.21
CA ILE A 49 -3.10 -11.13 4.72
C ILE A 49 -2.91 -11.40 3.22
N PRO A 50 -2.60 -12.65 2.82
CA PRO A 50 -2.31 -12.96 1.40
C PRO A 50 -3.46 -12.63 0.44
N ALA A 51 -4.70 -12.72 0.89
CA ALA A 51 -5.87 -12.39 0.07
C ALA A 51 -5.86 -10.92 -0.41
N MET A 52 -5.10 -10.05 0.24
CA MET A 52 -5.00 -8.64 -0.15
C MET A 52 -4.24 -8.45 -1.47
N ILE A 53 -3.45 -9.43 -1.90
CA ILE A 53 -2.80 -9.40 -3.21
C ILE A 53 -3.85 -9.31 -4.33
N ASP A 54 -4.90 -10.11 -4.22
CA ASP A 54 -5.99 -10.07 -5.21
C ASP A 54 -6.74 -8.73 -5.18
N LYS A 55 -6.92 -8.15 -4.00
CA LYS A 55 -7.55 -6.83 -3.87
C LYS A 55 -6.70 -5.76 -4.54
N ILE A 56 -5.39 -5.79 -4.35
CA ILE A 56 -4.46 -4.85 -4.99
C ILE A 56 -4.56 -4.97 -6.51
N ALA A 57 -4.54 -6.20 -7.03
CA ALA A 57 -4.67 -6.45 -8.47
C ALA A 57 -6.00 -5.92 -9.02
N THR A 58 -7.09 -6.13 -8.29
CA THR A 58 -8.41 -5.60 -8.66
C THR A 58 -8.38 -4.08 -8.71
N LEU A 59 -7.79 -3.44 -7.72
CA LEU A 59 -7.66 -1.98 -7.69
C LEU A 59 -6.80 -1.48 -8.83
N LYS A 60 -5.73 -2.17 -9.17
CA LYS A 60 -4.88 -1.80 -10.30
C LYS A 60 -5.66 -1.78 -11.60
N ASP A 61 -6.50 -2.80 -11.82
CA ASP A 61 -7.37 -2.85 -12.99
C ASP A 61 -8.41 -1.72 -12.97
N MET A 62 -9.02 -1.44 -11.82
CA MET A 62 -10.01 -0.37 -11.69
C MET A 62 -9.41 1.01 -11.95
N VAL A 63 -8.19 1.25 -11.45
CA VAL A 63 -7.47 2.51 -11.63
C VAL A 63 -7.16 2.73 -13.12
N GLY A 64 -6.75 1.68 -13.82
CA GLY A 64 -6.43 1.77 -15.24
C GLY A 64 -5.32 2.78 -15.52
N ALA A 65 -5.59 3.70 -16.42
CA ALA A 65 -4.62 4.73 -16.83
C ALA A 65 -4.64 5.98 -15.93
N ARG A 66 -5.47 6.01 -14.90
CA ARG A 66 -5.54 7.17 -14.00
C ARG A 66 -4.25 7.32 -13.20
N ASP A 67 -3.89 8.55 -12.87
CA ASP A 67 -2.74 8.85 -12.02
C ASP A 67 -3.13 8.70 -10.54
N ILE A 68 -3.29 7.47 -10.11
CA ILE A 68 -3.63 7.12 -8.73
C ILE A 68 -2.55 6.19 -8.19
N THR A 69 -1.95 6.57 -7.06
CA THR A 69 -0.97 5.72 -6.37
C THR A 69 -1.70 4.70 -5.50
N ILE A 70 -1.31 3.44 -5.63
CA ILE A 70 -1.77 2.39 -4.72
C ILE A 70 -0.66 2.18 -3.69
N GLU A 71 -1.00 2.45 -2.43
CA GLU A 71 -0.11 2.31 -1.28
C GLU A 71 -0.56 1.13 -0.44
N VAL A 72 0.37 0.41 0.17
CA VAL A 72 0.05 -0.69 1.08
C VAL A 72 0.74 -0.49 2.41
N ASP A 73 0.07 -0.89 3.47
CA ASP A 73 0.59 -0.82 4.83
C ASP A 73 0.17 -2.07 5.61
N GLY A 74 1.14 -2.79 6.10
CA GLY A 74 0.92 -3.95 6.95
C GLY A 74 1.65 -5.20 6.48
N GLY A 75 2.61 -5.66 7.28
CA GLY A 75 3.34 -6.90 7.02
C GLY A 75 4.28 -6.84 5.82
N ILE A 76 4.76 -5.65 5.44
CA ILE A 76 5.68 -5.50 4.32
C ILE A 76 7.09 -5.86 4.76
N THR A 77 7.64 -6.88 4.11
CA THR A 77 8.98 -7.41 4.35
C THR A 77 9.61 -7.78 3.01
N THR A 78 10.83 -8.28 3.04
CA THR A 78 11.47 -8.81 1.83
C THR A 78 10.72 -10.02 1.25
N GLU A 79 9.90 -10.69 2.05
CA GLU A 79 9.13 -11.86 1.61
C GLU A 79 7.82 -11.47 0.93
N THR A 80 7.24 -10.33 1.28
CA THR A 80 5.92 -9.90 0.77
C THR A 80 6.01 -8.80 -0.29
N ALA A 81 7.08 -8.00 -0.29
CA ALA A 81 7.22 -6.83 -1.15
C ALA A 81 7.12 -7.16 -2.64
N GLY A 82 7.69 -8.27 -3.07
CA GLY A 82 7.68 -8.66 -4.49
C GLY A 82 6.28 -8.88 -5.04
N ALA A 83 5.46 -9.66 -4.31
CA ALA A 83 4.09 -9.95 -4.72
C ALA A 83 3.22 -8.69 -4.69
N VAL A 84 3.42 -7.84 -3.69
CA VAL A 84 2.67 -6.60 -3.53
C VAL A 84 2.97 -5.64 -4.69
N PHE A 85 4.24 -5.46 -5.02
CA PHE A 85 4.64 -4.60 -6.13
C PHE A 85 4.15 -5.16 -7.47
N ALA A 86 4.30 -6.46 -7.68
CA ALA A 86 3.86 -7.12 -8.92
C ALA A 86 2.35 -6.99 -9.13
N SER A 87 1.55 -6.95 -8.05
CA SER A 87 0.10 -6.81 -8.16
C SER A 87 -0.36 -5.37 -8.45
N GLY A 88 0.52 -4.38 -8.28
CA GLY A 88 0.23 -3.00 -8.69
C GLY A 88 0.47 -1.90 -7.67
N ALA A 89 0.86 -2.23 -6.44
CA ALA A 89 1.19 -1.21 -5.45
C ALA A 89 2.58 -0.64 -5.72
N THR A 90 2.72 0.67 -5.63
CA THR A 90 3.99 1.36 -5.89
C THR A 90 4.52 2.11 -4.67
N ALA A 91 3.71 2.28 -3.64
CA ALA A 91 4.13 2.86 -2.37
C ALA A 91 3.95 1.79 -1.28
N LEU A 92 5.04 1.41 -0.63
CA LEU A 92 5.03 0.34 0.37
C LEU A 92 5.48 0.92 1.71
N VAL A 93 4.64 0.78 2.72
CA VAL A 93 4.94 1.22 4.09
C VAL A 93 5.42 0.02 4.88
N ALA A 94 6.58 0.15 5.46
CA ALA A 94 7.16 -0.88 6.31
C ALA A 94 7.63 -0.23 7.62
N GLY A 95 7.29 -0.84 8.73
CA GLY A 95 7.68 -0.36 10.05
C GLY A 95 8.71 -1.27 10.70
N SER A 96 8.26 -2.34 11.34
CA SER A 96 9.14 -3.24 12.07
C SER A 96 10.23 -3.87 11.21
N ALA A 97 9.96 -4.11 9.92
CA ALA A 97 10.95 -4.68 9.02
C ALA A 97 12.11 -3.71 8.72
N ILE A 98 11.92 -2.42 8.92
CA ILE A 98 12.95 -1.39 8.71
C ILE A 98 13.67 -1.10 10.03
N PHE A 99 12.91 -0.84 11.08
CA PHE A 99 13.42 -0.32 12.35
C PHE A 99 13.81 -1.45 13.30
N THR A 100 14.58 -2.41 12.79
CA THR A 100 15.19 -3.48 13.57
C THR A 100 16.69 -3.50 13.32
N GLY A 101 17.47 -3.93 14.30
CA GLY A 101 18.92 -4.05 14.17
C GLY A 101 19.66 -2.79 14.58
N ASP A 102 20.83 -2.56 13.99
CA ASP A 102 21.83 -1.64 14.50
C ASP A 102 21.79 -0.23 13.87
N GLY A 103 20.82 0.57 14.28
CA GLY A 103 20.82 2.00 13.99
C GLY A 103 20.64 2.35 12.51
N GLU A 104 21.11 3.53 12.13
CA GLU A 104 20.86 4.13 10.83
C GLU A 104 21.33 3.29 9.64
N ASP A 105 22.54 2.71 9.73
CA ASP A 105 23.06 1.87 8.65
C ASP A 105 22.24 0.61 8.47
N GLY A 106 21.78 0.00 9.56
CA GLY A 106 20.91 -1.15 9.53
C GLY A 106 19.55 -0.80 8.92
N TYR A 107 18.99 0.34 9.25
CA TYR A 107 17.72 0.80 8.70
C TYR A 107 17.81 1.04 7.20
N ARG A 108 18.89 1.66 6.75
CA ARG A 108 19.15 1.89 5.33
C ARG A 108 19.26 0.56 4.57
N ALA A 109 19.98 -0.39 5.11
CA ALA A 109 20.13 -1.71 4.52
C ALA A 109 18.78 -2.42 4.42
N ASN A 110 17.94 -2.30 5.44
CA ASN A 110 16.60 -2.90 5.42
C ASN A 110 15.70 -2.28 4.34
N ILE A 111 15.74 -0.97 4.19
CA ILE A 111 14.99 -0.27 3.13
C ILE A 111 15.45 -0.75 1.75
N GLU A 112 16.75 -0.82 1.52
CA GLU A 112 17.30 -1.26 0.25
C GLU A 112 16.96 -2.71 -0.06
N ALA A 113 16.97 -3.59 0.96
CA ALA A 113 16.59 -4.99 0.81
C ALA A 113 15.12 -5.12 0.39
N ILE A 114 14.23 -4.33 0.99
CA ILE A 114 12.80 -4.34 0.63
C ILE A 114 12.61 -3.81 -0.79
N ARG A 115 13.30 -2.74 -1.17
CA ARG A 115 13.24 -2.21 -2.54
C ARG A 115 13.70 -3.24 -3.56
N ALA A 116 14.80 -3.92 -3.29
CA ALA A 116 15.32 -4.95 -4.18
C ALA A 116 14.33 -6.11 -4.31
N ALA A 117 13.75 -6.56 -3.21
CA ALA A 117 12.75 -7.61 -3.20
C ALA A 117 11.49 -7.21 -3.98
N ALA A 118 11.05 -5.96 -3.87
CA ALA A 118 9.89 -5.45 -4.59
C ALA A 118 10.10 -5.47 -6.11
N ARG A 119 11.29 -5.14 -6.55
CA ARG A 119 11.61 -5.07 -7.99
C ARG A 119 11.91 -6.42 -8.61
N GLY A 120 12.12 -7.42 -7.79
CA GLY A 120 12.47 -8.78 -8.23
C GLY A 120 13.95 -8.93 -8.40
#